data_cd7a33c8a794f3419992b8c0dc6bcf13
#
_entry.id   cd7a33c8a794f3419992b8c0dc6bcf13
#
_cell.length_a   1.000
_cell.length_b   1.000
_cell.length_c   1.000
_cell.angle_alpha   90.00
_cell.angle_beta   90.00
_cell.angle_gamma   90.00
#
_symmetry.space_group_name_H-M   'P 1'
#
loop_
_entity.id
_entity.type
_entity.pdbx_description
1 polymer ?
#
loop_
_entity_poly.entity_id
_entity_poly.type
_entity_poly.pdbx_seq_one_letter_code
_entity_poly.pdbx_strand_id
1 'polypeptide(L)'
;MTEERIKQLLADLHQELDRSSHIDQETSELVKALDEDLHRLMDPAAETHEKDSVTDLASSLEARFATEHPIAEGFVRDIIEALGKMGI
;
A
#
# COMPACT_ATOMS: atom_id res chain seq x y z
N MET A 1 13.90 5.16 8.93
CA MET A 1 13.78 5.88 7.66
C MET A 1 12.46 5.54 7.01
N THR A 2 11.89 6.50 6.30
CA THR A 2 10.53 6.33 5.78
C THR A 2 10.42 5.21 4.74
N GLU A 3 11.42 5.07 3.87
CA GLU A 3 11.40 3.99 2.88
C GLU A 3 11.42 2.61 3.53
N GLU A 4 12.22 2.45 4.56
CA GLU A 4 12.27 1.20 5.29
C GLU A 4 10.96 0.93 6.01
N ARG A 5 10.33 1.99 6.52
CA ARG A 5 9.02 1.89 7.15
C ARG A 5 7.98 1.38 6.15
N ILE A 6 7.98 1.93 4.93
CA ILE A 6 7.05 1.50 3.89
C ILE A 6 7.29 0.03 3.53
N LYS A 7 8.55 -0.38 3.38
CA LYS A 7 8.88 -1.78 3.09
C LYS A 7 8.38 -2.71 4.19
N GLN A 8 8.56 -2.31 5.44
CA GLN A 8 8.09 -3.10 6.57
C GLN A 8 6.57 -3.19 6.58
N LEU A 9 5.89 -2.07 6.33
CA LEU A 9 4.43 -2.05 6.28
C LEU A 9 3.90 -2.93 5.15
N LEU A 10 4.56 -2.92 3.99
CA LEU A 10 4.18 -3.81 2.89
C LEU A 10 4.33 -5.27 3.27
N ALA A 11 5.43 -5.62 3.94
CA ALA A 11 5.65 -6.99 4.39
C ALA A 11 4.58 -7.41 5.38
N ASP A 12 4.23 -6.52 6.32
CA ASP A 12 3.20 -6.79 7.31
C ASP A 12 1.83 -6.94 6.65
N LEU A 13 1.56 -6.11 5.65
CA LEU A 13 0.32 -6.20 4.88
C LEU A 13 0.21 -7.53 4.15
N HIS A 14 1.26 -7.94 3.46
CA HIS A 14 1.27 -9.22 2.76
C HIS A 14 1.06 -10.38 3.71
N GLN A 15 1.70 -10.34 4.87
CA GLN A 15 1.56 -11.38 5.87
C GLN A 15 0.13 -11.46 6.40
N GLU A 16 -0.50 -10.31 6.64
CA GLU A 16 -1.89 -10.27 7.10
C GLU A 16 -2.84 -10.82 6.04
N LEU A 17 -2.61 -10.47 4.79
CA LEU A 17 -3.44 -10.96 3.70
C LEU A 17 -3.30 -12.47 3.48
N ASP A 18 -2.10 -13.01 3.70
CA ASP A 18 -1.87 -14.45 3.63
C ASP A 18 -2.65 -15.21 4.68
N ARG A 19 -2.88 -14.59 5.84
CA ARG A 19 -3.68 -15.20 6.90
C ARG A 19 -5.16 -15.18 6.60
N SER A 20 -5.60 -14.24 5.78
CA SER A 20 -7.00 -14.11 5.42
C SER A 20 -7.35 -15.10 4.33
N SER A 21 -8.45 -15.83 4.53
CA SER A 21 -8.90 -16.79 3.53
C SER A 21 -9.89 -16.18 2.55
N HIS A 22 -10.24 -14.91 2.71
CA HIS A 22 -11.31 -14.29 1.94
C HIS A 22 -10.89 -12.96 1.32
N ILE A 23 -9.93 -13.03 0.40
CA ILE A 23 -9.56 -11.86 -0.38
C ILE A 23 -9.99 -12.12 -1.81
N ASP A 24 -10.84 -11.24 -2.36
CA ASP A 24 -11.28 -11.39 -3.74
C ASP A 24 -10.14 -11.05 -4.70
N GLN A 25 -10.30 -11.46 -5.95
CA GLN A 25 -9.28 -11.27 -6.96
C GLN A 25 -9.00 -9.79 -7.22
N GLU A 26 -10.03 -8.97 -7.23
CA GLU A 26 -9.88 -7.54 -7.46
C GLU A 26 -9.01 -6.89 -6.38
N THR A 27 -9.27 -7.22 -5.12
CA THR A 27 -8.47 -6.70 -4.01
C THR A 27 -7.03 -7.18 -4.11
N SER A 28 -6.83 -8.45 -4.45
CA SER A 28 -5.48 -9.01 -4.63
C SER A 28 -4.73 -8.30 -5.73
N GLU A 29 -5.38 -7.98 -6.83
CA GLU A 29 -4.77 -7.24 -7.93
C GLU A 29 -4.39 -5.81 -7.53
N LEU A 30 -5.24 -5.17 -6.72
CA LEU A 30 -4.95 -3.83 -6.22
C LEU A 30 -3.75 -3.83 -5.28
N VAL A 31 -3.64 -4.84 -4.42
CA VAL A 31 -2.48 -4.98 -3.53
C VAL A 31 -1.21 -5.17 -4.35
N LYS A 32 -1.27 -6.01 -5.37
CA LYS A 32 -0.13 -6.24 -6.24
C LYS A 32 0.29 -4.97 -6.96
N ALA A 33 -0.69 -4.20 -7.45
CA ALA A 33 -0.41 -2.93 -8.11
C ALA A 33 0.22 -1.93 -7.15
N LEU A 34 -0.27 -1.87 -5.91
CA LEU A 34 0.30 -1.00 -4.90
C LEU A 34 1.75 -1.38 -4.60
N ASP A 35 2.01 -2.68 -4.48
CA ASP A 35 3.35 -3.19 -4.22
C ASP A 35 4.31 -2.77 -5.35
N GLU A 36 3.91 -2.95 -6.59
CA GLU A 36 4.71 -2.57 -7.76
C GLU A 36 4.94 -1.07 -7.81
N ASP A 37 3.90 -0.28 -7.57
CA ASP A 37 3.98 1.17 -7.61
C ASP A 37 4.89 1.70 -6.51
N LEU A 38 4.83 1.13 -5.31
CA LEU A 38 5.70 1.55 -4.22
C LEU A 38 7.16 1.21 -4.50
N HIS A 39 7.43 0.04 -5.09
CA HIS A 39 8.78 -0.31 -5.48
C HIS A 39 9.32 0.66 -6.52
N ARG A 40 8.50 1.02 -7.50
CA ARG A 40 8.88 1.98 -8.54
C ARG A 40 9.11 3.36 -7.96
N LEU A 41 8.26 3.76 -7.03
CA LEU A 41 8.37 5.06 -6.35
C LEU A 41 9.69 5.20 -5.60
N MET A 42 10.18 4.11 -5.02
CA MET A 42 11.43 4.11 -4.28
C MET A 42 12.66 3.98 -5.16
N ASP A 43 12.47 3.80 -6.46
CA ASP A 43 13.54 3.81 -7.44
C ASP A 43 13.99 5.27 -7.65
N PRO A 44 15.29 5.58 -7.55
CA PRO A 44 15.78 6.95 -7.77
C PRO A 44 15.43 7.52 -9.15
N ALA A 45 15.16 6.66 -10.12
CA ALA A 45 14.82 7.08 -11.49
C ALA A 45 13.33 7.32 -11.69
N ALA A 46 12.50 7.14 -10.65
CA ALA A 46 11.04 7.26 -10.79
C ALA A 46 10.59 8.68 -11.12
N GLU A 47 9.58 8.76 -11.96
CA GLU A 47 8.96 10.02 -12.34
C GLU A 47 8.03 10.53 -11.24
N THR A 48 7.96 11.85 -11.08
CA THR A 48 7.15 12.44 -10.00
C THR A 48 5.65 12.22 -10.16
N HIS A 49 5.15 12.11 -11.38
CA HIS A 49 3.71 11.95 -11.59
C HIS A 49 3.17 10.59 -11.11
N GLU A 50 4.04 9.61 -10.91
CA GLU A 50 3.65 8.31 -10.39
C GLU A 50 3.21 8.38 -8.92
N LYS A 51 3.63 9.41 -8.22
CA LYS A 51 3.32 9.58 -6.80
C LYS A 51 1.83 9.74 -6.54
N ASP A 52 1.14 10.50 -7.37
CA ASP A 52 -0.30 10.73 -7.21
C ASP A 52 -1.09 9.44 -7.42
N SER A 53 -0.66 8.63 -8.38
CA SER A 53 -1.27 7.33 -8.66
C SER A 53 -1.18 6.39 -7.47
N VAL A 54 -0.03 6.38 -6.80
CA VAL A 54 0.20 5.54 -5.64
C VAL A 54 -0.73 5.92 -4.50
N THR A 55 -0.89 7.22 -4.24
CA THR A 55 -1.76 7.70 -3.18
C THR A 55 -3.21 7.32 -3.44
N ASP A 56 -3.67 7.49 -4.67
CA ASP A 56 -5.05 7.14 -5.04
C ASP A 56 -5.29 5.64 -4.89
N LEU A 57 -4.33 4.83 -5.30
CA LEU A 57 -4.44 3.39 -5.20
C LEU A 57 -4.48 2.95 -3.74
N ALA A 58 -3.62 3.52 -2.90
CA ALA A 58 -3.61 3.21 -1.48
C ALA A 58 -4.92 3.60 -0.81
N SER A 59 -5.49 4.76 -1.17
CA SER A 59 -6.77 5.21 -0.63
C SER A 59 -7.91 4.27 -1.02
N SER A 60 -7.89 3.77 -2.25
CA SER A 60 -8.88 2.80 -2.71
C SER A 60 -8.80 1.50 -1.92
N LEU A 61 -7.59 1.03 -1.66
CA LEU A 61 -7.39 -0.17 -0.85
C LEU A 61 -7.83 0.03 0.59
N GLU A 62 -7.53 1.20 1.17
CA GLU A 62 -7.97 1.49 2.53
C GLU A 62 -9.49 1.40 2.65
N ALA A 63 -10.21 1.98 1.69
CA ALA A 63 -11.66 1.94 1.69
C ALA A 63 -12.20 0.51 1.62
N ARG A 64 -11.57 -0.34 0.81
CA ARG A 64 -11.98 -1.75 0.70
C ARG A 64 -11.74 -2.51 1.99
N PHE A 65 -10.58 -2.30 2.61
CA PHE A 65 -10.23 -3.03 3.82
C PHE A 65 -10.98 -2.55 5.06
N ALA A 66 -11.46 -1.31 5.05
CA ALA A 66 -12.14 -0.75 6.22
C ALA A 66 -13.33 -1.58 6.67
N THR A 67 -14.01 -2.23 5.73
CA THR A 67 -15.19 -3.04 6.03
C THR A 67 -14.86 -4.49 6.35
N GLU A 68 -13.94 -5.09 5.62
CA GLU A 68 -13.72 -6.53 5.68
C GLU A 68 -12.41 -6.95 6.35
N HIS A 69 -11.41 -6.08 6.33
CA HIS A 69 -10.07 -6.41 6.82
C HIS A 69 -9.49 -5.25 7.63
N PRO A 70 -10.01 -4.99 8.84
CA PRO A 70 -9.59 -3.81 9.61
C PRO A 70 -8.10 -3.77 9.96
N ILE A 71 -7.47 -4.93 10.15
CA ILE A 71 -6.03 -4.96 10.44
C ILE A 71 -5.24 -4.55 9.21
N ALA A 72 -5.61 -5.09 8.04
CA ALA A 72 -4.97 -4.71 6.79
C ALA A 72 -5.20 -3.22 6.47
N GLU A 73 -6.39 -2.70 6.78
CA GLU A 73 -6.69 -1.28 6.61
C GLU A 73 -5.73 -0.41 7.41
N GLY A 74 -5.40 -0.81 8.62
CA GLY A 74 -4.45 -0.10 9.47
C GLY A 74 -3.07 0.00 8.82
N PHE A 75 -2.60 -1.08 8.22
CA PHE A 75 -1.31 -1.08 7.53
C PHE A 75 -1.34 -0.14 6.31
N VAL A 76 -2.42 -0.16 5.54
CA VAL A 76 -2.54 0.72 4.38
C VAL A 76 -2.60 2.18 4.82
N ARG A 77 -3.33 2.49 5.89
CA ARG A 77 -3.37 3.83 6.45
C ARG A 77 -1.99 4.32 6.83
N ASP A 78 -1.21 3.46 7.48
CA ASP A 78 0.15 3.80 7.88
C ASP A 78 1.05 4.03 6.67
N ILE A 79 0.84 3.28 5.59
CA ILE A 79 1.56 3.50 4.34
C ILE A 79 1.22 4.88 3.78
N ILE A 80 -0.05 5.25 3.76
CA ILE A 80 -0.48 6.57 3.28
C ILE A 80 0.17 7.68 4.10
N GLU A 81 0.20 7.52 5.42
CA GLU A 81 0.83 8.48 6.30
C GLU A 81 2.33 8.61 6.00
N ALA A 82 3.00 7.48 5.80
CA ALA A 82 4.42 7.48 5.46
C ALA A 82 4.69 8.18 4.13
N LEU A 83 3.81 7.95 3.14
CA LEU A 83 3.93 8.64 1.85
C LEU A 83 3.79 10.16 2.02
N GLY A 84 2.88 10.58 2.89
CA GLY A 84 2.72 12.00 3.21
C GLY A 84 4.01 12.61 3.78
N LYS A 85 4.71 11.85 4.61
CA LYS A 85 5.98 12.30 5.19
C LYS A 85 7.08 12.42 4.15
N MET A 86 6.95 11.70 3.05
CA MET A 86 7.90 11.81 1.93
C MET A 86 7.55 12.94 0.97
N GLY A 87 6.48 13.69 1.24
CA GLY A 87 6.05 14.78 0.38
C GLY A 87 5.22 14.33 -0.81
N ILE A 88 4.58 13.19 -0.68
CA ILE A 88 3.78 12.61 -1.78
C ILE A 88 2.30 12.85 -1.56
#